data_429e8f782279374708258d2e2388a0f1
#
_entry.id   429e8f782279374708258d2e2388a0f1
#
_cell.length_a   1.000
_cell.length_b   1.000
_cell.length_c   1.000
_cell.angle_alpha   90.00
_cell.angle_beta   90.00
_cell.angle_gamma   90.00
#
_symmetry.space_group_name_H-M   'P 1'
#
loop_
_entity.id
_entity.type
_entity.pdbx_description
1 polymer ?
#
loop_
_entity_poly.entity_id
_entity_poly.type
_entity_poly.pdbx_seq_one_letter_code
_entity_poly.pdbx_strand_id
1 'polypeptide(L)'
;MLVCVPLHQRAFSRAVGGVDVHAALAAHYGGETFVTVRPMNDTSALREGFLEPEALNHTNRLELFVYANDAQAQLMLIARLDNLGKGASGAALQNMNLALGLPEDRGL
;
A
#
# COMPACT_ATOMS: atom_id res chain seq x y z
N MET A 1 2.55 11.20 0.66
CA MET A 1 1.94 10.90 2.00
C MET A 1 2.26 9.47 2.40
N LEU A 2 2.50 9.23 3.70
CA LEU A 2 2.57 7.89 4.28
C LEU A 2 1.45 7.72 5.31
N VAL A 3 0.75 6.59 5.23
CA VAL A 3 -0.22 6.16 6.24
C VAL A 3 0.37 4.92 6.92
N CYS A 4 0.67 5.02 8.20
CA CYS A 4 1.31 3.96 8.98
C CYS A 4 0.31 3.32 9.95
N VAL A 5 0.21 2.00 9.92
CA VAL A 5 -0.67 1.22 10.80
C VAL A 5 0.19 0.24 11.60
N PRO A 6 0.59 0.61 12.82
CA PRO A 6 1.29 -0.30 13.70
C PRO A 6 0.33 -1.38 14.23
N LEU A 7 0.75 -2.63 14.16
CA LEU A 7 -0.01 -3.78 14.63
C LEU A 7 0.86 -4.64 15.53
N HIS A 8 0.22 -5.25 16.52
CA HIS A 8 0.84 -6.29 17.32
C HIS A 8 0.19 -7.63 16.98
N GLN A 9 1.00 -8.67 16.73
CA GLN A 9 0.49 -10.00 16.33
C GLN A 9 -0.53 -10.58 17.33
N ARG A 10 -0.41 -10.22 18.61
CA ARG A 10 -1.38 -10.62 19.66
C ARG A 10 -2.78 -10.01 19.49
N ALA A 11 -2.95 -9.00 18.64
CA ALA A 11 -4.26 -8.42 18.35
C ALA A 11 -5.11 -9.29 17.41
N PHE A 12 -4.50 -10.27 16.75
CA PHE A 12 -5.21 -11.19 15.88
C PHE A 12 -5.82 -12.36 16.69
N SER A 13 -6.98 -12.83 16.25
CA SER A 13 -7.68 -13.99 16.89
C SER A 13 -6.98 -15.35 16.67
N ARG A 14 -5.99 -15.38 15.78
CA ARG A 14 -5.15 -16.55 15.45
C ARG A 14 -3.70 -16.11 15.31
N ALA A 15 -2.78 -17.07 15.31
CA ALA A 15 -1.38 -16.79 14.98
C ALA A 15 -1.26 -16.28 13.54
N VAL A 16 -0.71 -15.07 13.38
CA VAL A 16 -0.51 -14.41 12.09
C VAL A 16 0.88 -13.77 12.11
N GLY A 17 1.72 -14.15 11.16
CA GLY A 17 3.04 -13.55 10.94
C GLY A 17 3.05 -12.50 9.82
N GLY A 18 4.21 -11.88 9.62
CA GLY A 18 4.40 -10.90 8.54
C GLY A 18 4.14 -11.51 7.16
N VAL A 19 4.54 -12.76 6.96
CA VAL A 19 4.34 -13.49 5.69
C VAL A 19 2.86 -13.67 5.39
N ASP A 20 2.03 -14.00 6.40
CA ASP A 20 0.59 -14.20 6.20
C ASP A 20 -0.10 -12.89 5.79
N VAL A 21 0.26 -11.78 6.46
CA VAL A 21 -0.27 -10.45 6.14
C VAL A 21 0.13 -10.01 4.74
N HIS A 22 1.42 -10.18 4.40
CA HIS A 22 1.91 -9.85 3.05
C HIS A 22 1.19 -10.67 1.99
N ALA A 23 1.06 -11.99 2.18
CA ALA A 23 0.39 -12.89 1.24
C ALA A 23 -1.10 -12.51 1.05
N ALA A 24 -1.79 -12.15 2.13
CA ALA A 24 -3.18 -11.71 2.06
C ALA A 24 -3.34 -10.42 1.24
N LEU A 25 -2.46 -9.43 1.45
CA LEU A 25 -2.47 -8.18 0.67
C LEU A 25 -2.12 -8.44 -0.79
N ALA A 26 -1.08 -9.24 -1.06
CA ALA A 26 -0.66 -9.58 -2.40
C ALA A 26 -1.75 -10.35 -3.17
N ALA A 27 -2.47 -11.25 -2.52
CA ALA A 27 -3.59 -11.96 -3.12
C ALA A 27 -4.79 -11.05 -3.40
N HIS A 28 -5.07 -10.11 -2.48
CA HIS A 28 -6.21 -9.19 -2.61
C HIS A 28 -6.00 -8.13 -3.70
N TYR A 29 -4.79 -7.58 -3.79
CA TYR A 29 -4.45 -6.50 -4.72
C TYR A 29 -3.71 -7.00 -5.98
N GLY A 30 -3.53 -8.31 -6.12
CA GLY A 30 -2.91 -8.90 -7.31
C GLY A 30 -3.73 -8.61 -8.56
N GLY A 31 -3.13 -7.90 -9.52
CA GLY A 31 -3.79 -7.50 -10.76
C GLY A 31 -4.42 -6.11 -10.75
N GLU A 32 -4.45 -5.42 -9.63
CA GLU A 32 -4.94 -4.04 -9.56
C GLU A 32 -4.02 -3.06 -10.30
N THR A 33 -4.60 -2.18 -11.12
CA THR A 33 -3.85 -1.25 -11.98
C THR A 33 -3.00 -0.25 -11.19
N PHE A 34 -3.55 0.26 -10.09
CA PHE A 34 -2.94 1.37 -9.35
C PHE A 34 -2.38 0.98 -7.98
N VAL A 35 -2.52 -0.28 -7.56
CA VAL A 35 -2.04 -0.75 -6.27
C VAL A 35 -0.90 -1.75 -6.45
N THR A 36 0.21 -1.49 -5.78
CA THR A 36 1.37 -2.38 -5.78
C THR A 36 1.68 -2.81 -4.35
N VAL A 37 1.68 -4.11 -4.08
CA VAL A 37 2.18 -4.66 -2.83
C VAL A 37 3.68 -4.90 -3.00
N ARG A 38 4.50 -4.21 -2.21
CA ARG A 38 5.96 -4.30 -2.25
C ARG A 38 6.42 -5.59 -1.58
N PRO A 39 7.63 -6.11 -1.90
CA PRO A 39 8.18 -7.25 -1.19
C PRO A 39 8.16 -7.06 0.33
N MET A 40 8.01 -8.14 1.08
CA MET A 40 8.04 -8.07 2.54
C MET A 40 9.40 -7.55 3.04
N ASN A 41 9.38 -6.64 4.01
CA ASN A 41 10.58 -5.98 4.56
C ASN A 41 11.44 -5.29 3.48
N ASP A 42 10.82 -4.69 2.48
CA ASP A 42 11.50 -4.07 1.34
C ASP A 42 12.40 -2.91 1.77
N THR A 43 13.71 -3.17 1.79
CA THR A 43 14.73 -2.16 2.07
C THR A 43 15.14 -1.38 0.82
N SER A 44 14.81 -1.86 -0.38
CA SER A 44 15.16 -1.19 -1.64
C SER A 44 14.40 0.12 -1.85
N ALA A 45 13.24 0.26 -1.19
CA ALA A 45 12.44 1.48 -1.20
C ALA A 45 12.94 2.55 -0.21
N LEU A 46 13.89 2.20 0.67
CA LEU A 46 14.42 3.11 1.67
C LEU A 46 15.60 3.91 1.10
N ARG A 47 15.66 5.20 1.44
CA ARG A 47 16.80 6.07 1.21
C ARG A 47 17.38 6.43 2.57
N GLU A 48 18.63 6.02 2.83
CA GLU A 48 19.30 6.24 4.13
C GLU A 48 18.45 5.76 5.34
N GLY A 49 17.69 4.68 5.16
CA GLY A 49 16.80 4.15 6.20
C GLY A 49 15.41 4.79 6.27
N PHE A 50 15.12 5.79 5.42
CA PHE A 50 13.84 6.49 5.40
C PHE A 50 13.01 6.14 4.16
N LEU A 51 11.71 5.95 4.35
CA LEU A 51 10.77 5.81 3.26
C LEU A 51 10.34 7.21 2.77
N GLU A 52 10.69 7.55 1.52
CA GLU A 52 10.39 8.84 0.91
C GLU A 52 8.87 9.02 0.74
N PRO A 53 8.23 9.99 1.44
CA PRO A 53 6.77 10.16 1.38
C PRO A 53 6.27 10.74 0.06
N GLU A 54 7.13 11.40 -0.72
CA GLU A 54 6.77 12.11 -1.94
C GLU A 54 7.07 11.32 -3.22
N ALA A 55 7.60 10.11 -3.11
CA ALA A 55 8.02 9.31 -4.26
C ALA A 55 6.90 9.00 -5.27
N LEU A 56 5.64 9.13 -4.88
CA LEU A 56 4.47 8.91 -5.73
C LEU A 56 3.70 10.20 -6.06
N ASN A 57 4.26 11.38 -5.76
CA ASN A 57 3.61 12.64 -6.10
C ASN A 57 3.31 12.73 -7.60
N HIS A 58 2.18 13.34 -7.94
CA HIS A 58 1.67 13.49 -9.31
C HIS A 58 1.33 12.15 -10.00
N THR A 59 1.03 11.11 -9.22
CA THR A 59 0.57 9.82 -9.76
C THR A 59 -0.72 9.36 -9.09
N ASN A 60 -1.47 8.47 -9.75
CA ASN A 60 -2.60 7.77 -9.14
C ASN A 60 -2.20 6.41 -8.54
N ARG A 61 -0.92 6.23 -8.19
CA ARG A 61 -0.39 4.98 -7.66
C ARG A 61 -0.49 4.94 -6.14
N LEU A 62 -0.63 3.72 -5.62
CA LEU A 62 -0.56 3.38 -4.21
C LEU A 62 0.39 2.21 -4.02
N GLU A 63 1.34 2.34 -3.12
CA GLU A 63 2.22 1.24 -2.71
C GLU A 63 1.92 0.82 -1.27
N LEU A 64 1.84 -0.48 -1.06
CA LEU A 64 1.64 -1.10 0.25
C LEU A 64 2.93 -1.83 0.68
N PHE A 65 3.36 -1.56 1.89
CA PHE A 65 4.53 -2.16 2.51
C PHE A 65 4.11 -2.95 3.76
N VAL A 66 4.74 -4.08 3.96
CA VAL A 66 4.64 -4.88 5.18
C VAL A 66 6.04 -5.01 5.76
N TYR A 67 6.26 -4.36 6.89
CA TYR A 67 7.47 -4.55 7.70
C TYR A 67 7.10 -5.37 8.93
N ALA A 68 7.84 -6.43 9.18
CA ALA A 68 7.57 -7.36 10.26
C ALA A 68 8.82 -7.66 11.07
N ASN A 69 8.65 -7.72 12.39
CA ASN A 69 9.59 -8.29 13.33
C ASN A 69 8.86 -9.36 14.14
N ASP A 70 8.82 -10.58 13.60
CA ASP A 70 8.06 -11.69 14.19
C ASP A 70 8.62 -12.08 15.56
N ALA A 71 9.93 -11.90 15.81
CA ALA A 71 10.55 -12.16 17.10
C ALA A 71 10.00 -11.24 18.22
N GLN A 72 9.55 -10.04 17.85
CA GLN A 72 8.93 -9.07 18.76
C GLN A 72 7.40 -9.02 18.61
N ALA A 73 6.83 -9.89 17.78
CA ALA A 73 5.40 -9.93 17.47
C ALA A 73 4.85 -8.58 16.96
N GLN A 74 5.65 -7.84 16.18
CA GLN A 74 5.34 -6.50 15.69
C GLN A 74 5.22 -6.48 14.17
N LEU A 75 4.25 -5.73 13.69
CA LEU A 75 4.00 -5.46 12.28
C LEU A 75 3.81 -3.96 12.07
N MET A 76 4.29 -3.46 10.94
CA MET A 76 4.01 -2.12 10.47
C MET A 76 3.52 -2.21 9.03
N LEU A 77 2.26 -1.86 8.80
CA LEU A 77 1.73 -1.67 7.45
C LEU A 77 1.89 -0.20 7.07
N ILE A 78 2.38 0.05 5.87
CA ILE A 78 2.51 1.42 5.37
C ILE A 78 1.88 1.49 3.98
N ALA A 79 1.01 2.47 3.79
CA ALA A 79 0.56 2.89 2.46
C ALA A 79 1.27 4.19 2.07
N ARG A 80 1.86 4.20 0.86
CA ARG A 80 2.45 5.38 0.25
C ARG A 80 1.64 5.80 -0.96
N LEU A 81 1.24 7.07 -1.03
CA LEU A 81 0.44 7.60 -2.13
C LEU A 81 0.60 9.13 -2.22
N ASP A 82 0.20 9.69 -3.36
CA ASP A 82 -0.04 11.13 -3.47
C ASP A 82 -1.40 11.47 -2.82
N ASN A 83 -1.39 12.33 -1.81
CA ASN A 83 -2.60 12.77 -1.12
C ASN A 83 -3.58 13.55 -2.01
N LEU A 84 -3.08 14.27 -3.00
CA LEU A 84 -3.88 15.07 -3.94
C LEU A 84 -4.27 14.26 -5.19
N GLY A 85 -3.44 13.30 -5.58
CA GLY A 85 -3.70 12.35 -6.67
C GLY A 85 -4.59 11.19 -6.20
N LYS A 86 -3.97 10.05 -5.88
CA LYS A 86 -4.67 8.83 -5.43
C LYS A 86 -5.53 9.06 -4.19
N GLY A 87 -5.12 9.98 -3.31
CA GLY A 87 -5.87 10.30 -2.09
C GLY A 87 -7.07 11.22 -2.31
N ALA A 88 -7.24 11.83 -3.50
CA ALA A 88 -8.30 12.79 -3.77
C ALA A 88 -8.78 12.76 -5.23
N SER A 89 -8.27 13.67 -6.08
CA SER A 89 -8.79 13.86 -7.46
C SER A 89 -8.57 12.63 -8.35
N GLY A 90 -7.45 11.95 -8.21
CA GLY A 90 -7.16 10.73 -8.98
C GLY A 90 -8.14 9.60 -8.67
N ALA A 91 -8.45 9.37 -7.38
CA ALA A 91 -9.46 8.38 -7.01
C ALA A 91 -10.86 8.77 -7.49
N ALA A 92 -11.21 10.06 -7.47
CA ALA A 92 -12.50 10.53 -7.99
C ALA A 92 -12.62 10.27 -9.49
N LEU A 93 -11.58 10.59 -10.27
CA LEU A 93 -11.54 10.33 -11.71
C LEU A 93 -11.57 8.83 -12.02
N GLN A 94 -10.80 8.02 -11.30
CA GLN A 94 -10.81 6.56 -11.41
C GLN A 94 -12.22 5.98 -11.18
N ASN A 95 -12.89 6.40 -10.10
CA ASN A 95 -14.25 5.96 -9.77
C ASN A 95 -15.28 6.42 -10.84
N MET A 96 -15.15 7.63 -11.35
CA MET A 96 -15.98 8.13 -12.44
C MET A 96 -15.80 7.28 -13.71
N ASN A 97 -14.56 6.96 -14.07
CA ASN A 97 -14.27 6.10 -15.22
C ASN A 97 -14.96 4.73 -15.08
N LEU A 98 -14.82 4.08 -13.93
CA LEU A 98 -15.46 2.80 -13.64
C LEU A 98 -16.99 2.89 -13.71
N ALA A 99 -17.58 3.93 -13.11
CA ALA A 99 -19.02 4.13 -13.10
C ALA A 99 -19.61 4.35 -14.49
N LEU A 100 -18.83 4.94 -15.41
CA LEU A 100 -19.23 5.21 -16.79
C LEU A 100 -18.82 4.09 -17.77
N GLY A 101 -18.21 3.01 -17.30
CA GLY A 101 -17.71 1.92 -18.15
C GLY A 101 -16.55 2.34 -19.05
N LEU A 102 -15.80 3.36 -18.68
CA LEU A 102 -14.59 3.81 -19.38
C LEU A 102 -13.34 3.04 -18.88
N PRO A 103 -12.25 3.05 -19.66
CA PRO A 103 -10.97 2.56 -19.15
C PRO A 103 -10.62 3.22 -17.82
N GLU A 104 -10.26 2.41 -16.81
CA GLU A 104 -10.03 2.85 -15.43
C GLU A 104 -8.98 3.96 -15.31
N ASP A 105 -7.96 3.90 -16.16
CA ASP A 105 -6.80 4.80 -16.20
C ASP A 105 -6.99 6.04 -17.08
N ARG A 106 -8.18 6.23 -17.65
CA ARG A 106 -8.41 7.33 -18.59
C ARG A 106 -8.23 8.70 -17.91
N GLY A 107 -7.20 9.44 -18.34
CA GLY A 107 -6.88 10.77 -17.84
C GLY A 107 -6.12 10.79 -16.48
N LEU A 108 -5.61 9.63 -16.05
CA LEU A 108 -4.79 9.46 -14.85
C LEU A 108 -3.30 9.31 -15.17
#